data_df7d699a9e3b40de4069229e6e736b78
#
_entry.id   df7d699a9e3b40de4069229e6e736b78
#
_cell.length_a   1.000
_cell.length_b   1.000
_cell.length_c   1.000
_cell.angle_alpha   90.00
_cell.angle_beta   90.00
_cell.angle_gamma   90.00
#
_symmetry.space_group_name_H-M   'P 1'
#
loop_
_entity.id
_entity.type
_entity.pdbx_description
1 polymer ?
#
loop_
_entity_poly.entity_id
_entity_poly.type
_entity_poly.pdbx_seq_one_letter_code
_entity_poly.pdbx_strand_id
1 'polypeptide(L)'
;MASIVKRTRVAKVTDKRTGQVREKEVDVWRARYRDNAGKEHARHFDRKVDAQKWLDEQTASLVAGTHVAPKTAKMTLGEWCDTWLEGYATRRPSTVRQARVHIVQIRVEFGGMRLSTVRPSHVKGWCAKLRREGGEDGEPLSASYVYALHNRLAQIMADAVHDGIIPRSPCSRRTSPGAGEQRPYVATTEQVWALYDAMPERMRAAILLGAFAGLRLAEACGHRTEDTDFMRGVIRPRYQYPAEELKTDYSKTPVPVGAGMALQLAAHVKQWPSETLLTGIDGGQLSTWALERAVRAARAKVRKCVKCGEIQVKPGRTFKCSACPGTGDEPGLPAGFRYHDLRHYFASLLIANGADVKVVQARLRHGSATTTLNTYGHLWPDKDESTMAIVDSVFKARFEGPADSSRTAGGAP
;
A
#
# COMPACT_ATOMS: atom_id res chain seq x y z
N MET A 1 33.34 -25.56 -22.35
CA MET A 1 33.19 -26.65 -23.33
C MET A 1 32.32 -27.74 -22.74
N ALA A 2 31.37 -28.25 -23.52
CA ALA A 2 30.53 -29.40 -23.16
C ALA A 2 31.21 -30.68 -23.68
N SER A 3 31.23 -31.80 -22.90
CA SER A 3 31.84 -33.05 -23.31
C SER A 3 31.20 -34.25 -22.65
N ILE A 4 31.26 -35.41 -23.34
CA ILE A 4 30.83 -36.69 -22.82
C ILE A 4 32.02 -37.61 -22.84
N VAL A 5 32.30 -38.27 -21.72
CA VAL A 5 33.42 -39.21 -21.57
C VAL A 5 32.90 -40.50 -20.99
N LYS A 6 33.28 -41.62 -21.59
CA LYS A 6 33.03 -42.98 -21.07
C LYS A 6 33.94 -43.21 -19.85
N ARG A 7 33.41 -43.72 -18.75
CA ARG A 7 34.13 -44.09 -17.53
C ARG A 7 33.63 -45.43 -17.01
N THR A 8 34.51 -46.22 -16.46
CA THR A 8 34.17 -47.47 -15.78
C THR A 8 34.08 -47.17 -14.27
N ARG A 9 33.06 -47.65 -13.60
CA ARG A 9 32.93 -47.62 -12.14
C ARG A 9 32.59 -49.02 -11.63
N VAL A 10 33.06 -49.36 -10.44
CA VAL A 10 32.63 -50.57 -9.73
C VAL A 10 31.25 -50.28 -9.12
N ALA A 11 30.23 -51.07 -9.49
CA ALA A 11 28.89 -51.02 -8.93
C ALA A 11 28.57 -52.31 -8.19
N LYS A 12 27.90 -52.23 -7.05
CA LYS A 12 27.37 -53.39 -6.35
C LYS A 12 26.06 -53.78 -7.02
N VAL A 13 26.07 -54.97 -7.64
CA VAL A 13 24.91 -55.53 -8.33
C VAL A 13 24.40 -56.73 -7.55
N THR A 14 23.14 -56.70 -7.15
CA THR A 14 22.50 -57.83 -6.48
C THR A 14 21.97 -58.78 -7.54
N ASP A 15 22.44 -60.04 -7.51
CA ASP A 15 21.92 -61.07 -8.36
C ASP A 15 20.46 -61.37 -7.96
N LYS A 16 19.54 -61.17 -8.90
CA LYS A 16 18.10 -61.36 -8.68
C LYS A 16 17.68 -62.76 -8.34
N ARG A 17 18.53 -63.77 -8.64
CA ARG A 17 18.22 -65.19 -8.42
C ARG A 17 18.81 -65.74 -7.12
N THR A 18 19.98 -65.24 -6.71
CA THR A 18 20.69 -65.73 -5.53
C THR A 18 20.72 -64.77 -4.34
N GLY A 19 20.29 -63.51 -4.52
CA GLY A 19 20.35 -62.44 -3.49
C GLY A 19 21.77 -61.97 -3.15
N GLN A 20 22.82 -62.57 -3.78
CA GLN A 20 24.21 -62.20 -3.48
C GLN A 20 24.59 -60.88 -4.16
N VAL A 21 25.29 -60.04 -3.39
CA VAL A 21 25.84 -58.77 -3.87
C VAL A 21 27.24 -59.05 -4.44
N ARG A 22 27.43 -58.80 -5.72
CA ARG A 22 28.74 -58.88 -6.40
C ARG A 22 29.15 -57.50 -6.91
N GLU A 23 30.43 -57.22 -6.83
CA GLU A 23 31.01 -56.04 -7.46
C GLU A 23 31.22 -56.32 -8.95
N LYS A 24 30.67 -55.42 -9.79
CA LYS A 24 30.80 -55.53 -11.26
C LYS A 24 31.26 -54.16 -11.79
N GLU A 25 32.22 -54.19 -12.68
CA GLU A 25 32.55 -53.01 -13.47
C GLU A 25 31.42 -52.72 -14.46
N VAL A 26 30.93 -51.48 -14.37
CA VAL A 26 29.85 -50.97 -15.22
C VAL A 26 30.34 -49.73 -15.92
N ASP A 27 30.18 -49.70 -17.23
CA ASP A 27 30.46 -48.52 -18.05
C ASP A 27 29.39 -47.46 -17.83
N VAL A 28 29.80 -46.25 -17.54
CA VAL A 28 28.93 -45.07 -17.38
C VAL A 28 29.42 -43.92 -18.23
N TRP A 29 28.47 -43.15 -18.73
CA TRP A 29 28.76 -41.98 -19.54
C TRP A 29 28.68 -40.74 -18.67
N ARG A 30 29.82 -40.03 -18.46
CA ARG A 30 29.90 -38.75 -17.75
C ARG A 30 29.72 -37.62 -18.76
N ALA A 31 28.56 -36.92 -18.70
CA ALA A 31 28.32 -35.68 -19.40
C ALA A 31 28.70 -34.53 -18.50
N ARG A 32 29.38 -33.49 -19.02
CA ARG A 32 29.77 -32.29 -18.29
C ARG A 32 29.65 -31.05 -19.17
N TYR A 33 29.29 -29.94 -18.52
CA TYR A 33 29.29 -28.61 -19.11
C TYR A 33 29.72 -27.58 -18.09
N ARG A 34 30.03 -26.37 -18.53
CA ARG A 34 30.26 -25.21 -17.65
C ARG A 34 29.13 -24.22 -17.82
N ASP A 35 28.62 -23.68 -16.70
CA ASP A 35 27.64 -22.59 -16.70
C ASP A 35 28.28 -21.25 -17.04
N ASN A 36 27.47 -20.16 -17.13
CA ASN A 36 27.95 -18.82 -17.44
C ASN A 36 28.88 -18.23 -16.38
N ALA A 37 28.86 -18.79 -15.14
CA ALA A 37 29.80 -18.45 -14.07
C ALA A 37 31.12 -19.24 -14.13
N GLY A 38 31.29 -20.07 -15.18
CA GLY A 38 32.50 -20.92 -15.36
C GLY A 38 32.49 -22.21 -14.54
N LYS A 39 31.48 -22.46 -13.73
CA LYS A 39 31.38 -23.65 -12.85
C LYS A 39 31.04 -24.88 -13.66
N GLU A 40 31.82 -25.98 -13.41
CA GLU A 40 31.58 -27.27 -14.03
C GLU A 40 30.43 -28.01 -13.35
N HIS A 41 29.47 -28.51 -14.15
CA HIS A 41 28.41 -29.42 -13.79
C HIS A 41 28.58 -30.74 -14.52
N ALA A 42 28.48 -31.85 -13.82
CA ALA A 42 28.59 -33.16 -14.41
C ALA A 42 27.51 -34.10 -13.89
N ARG A 43 27.06 -35.03 -14.79
CA ARG A 43 26.11 -36.08 -14.45
C ARG A 43 26.52 -37.37 -15.14
N HIS A 44 26.25 -38.50 -14.48
CA HIS A 44 26.54 -39.86 -15.02
C HIS A 44 25.25 -40.49 -15.52
N PHE A 45 25.37 -41.24 -16.63
CA PHE A 45 24.28 -41.91 -17.30
C PHE A 45 24.74 -43.33 -17.70
N ASP A 46 23.80 -44.26 -17.70
CA ASP A 46 24.09 -45.64 -18.12
C ASP A 46 24.17 -45.77 -19.64
N ARG A 47 23.52 -44.88 -20.41
CA ARG A 47 23.55 -44.86 -21.88
C ARG A 47 24.07 -43.52 -22.41
N LYS A 48 24.86 -43.59 -23.51
CA LYS A 48 25.42 -42.43 -24.20
C LYS A 48 24.32 -41.50 -24.71
N VAL A 49 23.23 -42.06 -25.20
CA VAL A 49 22.10 -41.27 -25.75
C VAL A 49 21.46 -40.38 -24.70
N ASP A 50 21.27 -40.88 -23.48
CA ASP A 50 20.69 -40.13 -22.36
C ASP A 50 21.67 -39.02 -21.92
N ALA A 51 22.97 -39.30 -21.91
CA ALA A 51 24.01 -38.32 -21.63
C ALA A 51 24.03 -37.18 -22.68
N GLN A 52 23.88 -37.50 -23.96
CA GLN A 52 23.82 -36.52 -25.05
C GLN A 52 22.58 -35.67 -24.94
N LYS A 53 21.42 -36.30 -24.82
CA LYS A 53 20.13 -35.57 -24.64
C LYS A 53 20.18 -34.57 -23.50
N TRP A 54 20.67 -35.00 -22.34
CA TRP A 54 20.81 -34.08 -21.18
C TRP A 54 21.77 -32.95 -21.49
N LEU A 55 22.89 -33.20 -22.16
CA LEU A 55 23.88 -32.19 -22.49
C LEU A 55 23.33 -31.15 -23.48
N ASP A 56 22.60 -31.62 -24.49
CA ASP A 56 21.93 -30.75 -25.47
C ASP A 56 20.87 -29.86 -24.81
N GLU A 57 20.06 -30.40 -23.88
CA GLU A 57 19.10 -29.63 -23.09
C GLU A 57 19.79 -28.53 -22.26
N GLN A 58 20.91 -28.86 -21.58
CA GLN A 58 21.64 -27.89 -20.78
C GLN A 58 22.28 -26.82 -21.67
N THR A 59 22.88 -27.19 -22.79
CA THR A 59 23.52 -26.28 -23.74
C THR A 59 22.47 -25.36 -24.38
N ALA A 60 21.33 -25.89 -24.78
CA ALA A 60 20.21 -25.08 -25.28
C ALA A 60 19.70 -24.06 -24.24
N SER A 61 19.58 -24.47 -22.98
CA SER A 61 19.17 -23.60 -21.91
C SER A 61 20.19 -22.50 -21.62
N LEU A 62 21.48 -22.79 -21.72
CA LEU A 62 22.56 -21.79 -21.60
C LEU A 62 22.50 -20.74 -22.71
N VAL A 63 22.32 -21.18 -23.98
CA VAL A 63 22.19 -20.30 -25.14
C VAL A 63 20.92 -19.45 -25.03
N ALA A 64 19.81 -20.01 -24.57
CA ALA A 64 18.56 -19.30 -24.36
C ALA A 64 18.57 -18.39 -23.12
N GLY A 65 19.63 -18.39 -22.30
CA GLY A 65 19.70 -17.61 -21.05
C GLY A 65 18.73 -18.09 -19.95
N THR A 66 18.17 -19.28 -20.10
CA THR A 66 17.20 -19.86 -19.14
C THR A 66 17.80 -20.93 -18.24
N HIS A 67 19.11 -21.07 -18.26
CA HIS A 67 19.81 -22.09 -17.49
C HIS A 67 19.76 -21.81 -15.98
N VAL A 68 19.38 -22.83 -15.19
CA VAL A 68 19.40 -22.79 -13.74
C VAL A 68 20.36 -23.88 -13.24
N ALA A 69 21.33 -23.50 -12.42
CA ALA A 69 22.29 -24.47 -11.89
C ALA A 69 21.57 -25.56 -11.05
N PRO A 70 21.96 -26.83 -11.16
CA PRO A 70 21.26 -27.95 -10.49
C PRO A 70 21.15 -27.82 -8.97
N LYS A 71 22.10 -27.14 -8.32
CA LYS A 71 22.07 -26.89 -6.88
C LYS A 71 21.02 -25.84 -6.53
N THR A 72 20.93 -24.78 -7.32
CA THR A 72 19.98 -23.66 -7.15
C THR A 72 18.56 -24.10 -7.48
N ALA A 73 18.37 -25.03 -8.43
CA ALA A 73 17.07 -25.59 -8.78
C ALA A 73 16.37 -26.36 -7.62
N LYS A 74 17.11 -26.72 -6.57
CA LYS A 74 16.58 -27.38 -5.37
C LYS A 74 16.16 -26.42 -4.26
N MET A 75 16.52 -25.14 -4.36
CA MET A 75 16.24 -24.12 -3.36
C MET A 75 14.74 -23.99 -3.14
N THR A 76 14.32 -23.98 -1.88
CA THR A 76 12.93 -23.73 -1.49
C THR A 76 12.63 -22.25 -1.48
N LEU A 77 11.34 -21.89 -1.57
CA LEU A 77 10.93 -20.48 -1.46
C LEU A 77 11.24 -19.91 -0.07
N GLY A 78 11.15 -20.74 0.97
CA GLY A 78 11.52 -20.36 2.32
C GLY A 78 12.99 -19.94 2.44
N GLU A 79 13.91 -20.78 1.94
CA GLU A 79 15.36 -20.48 1.91
C GLU A 79 15.66 -19.21 1.10
N TRP A 80 15.00 -19.04 -0.04
CA TRP A 80 15.14 -17.83 -0.85
C TRP A 80 14.63 -16.58 -0.14
N CYS A 81 13.51 -16.66 0.59
CA CYS A 81 13.01 -15.54 1.39
C CYS A 81 14.00 -15.06 2.45
N ASP A 82 14.78 -15.96 3.05
CA ASP A 82 15.83 -15.57 4.02
C ASP A 82 16.94 -14.79 3.33
N THR A 83 17.50 -15.31 2.26
CA THR A 83 18.51 -14.62 1.44
C THR A 83 18.00 -13.28 0.90
N TRP A 84 16.75 -13.26 0.40
CA TRP A 84 16.12 -12.05 -0.10
C TRP A 84 15.96 -10.97 0.98
N LEU A 85 15.58 -11.36 2.22
CA LEU A 85 15.45 -10.43 3.34
C LEU A 85 16.77 -9.80 3.75
N GLU A 86 17.88 -10.52 3.67
CA GLU A 86 19.22 -9.98 3.95
C GLU A 86 19.55 -8.82 2.99
N GLY A 87 19.36 -9.01 1.69
CA GLY A 87 19.53 -7.94 0.70
C GLY A 87 18.50 -6.81 0.85
N TYR A 88 17.28 -7.12 1.29
CA TYR A 88 16.21 -6.15 1.49
C TYR A 88 16.38 -5.31 2.76
N ALA A 89 17.27 -5.69 3.68
CA ALA A 89 17.53 -4.99 4.95
C ALA A 89 18.07 -3.56 4.77
N THR A 90 18.59 -3.22 3.58
CA THR A 90 19.02 -1.85 3.22
C THR A 90 17.84 -0.86 3.06
N ARG A 91 16.60 -1.37 3.01
CA ARG A 91 15.40 -0.55 2.96
C ARG A 91 15.05 0.02 4.33
N ARG A 92 14.14 1.00 4.37
CA ARG A 92 13.69 1.61 5.64
C ARG A 92 13.13 0.57 6.61
N PRO A 93 13.34 0.73 7.93
CA PRO A 93 12.90 -0.25 8.95
C PRO A 93 11.41 -0.62 8.86
N SER A 94 10.53 0.36 8.58
CA SER A 94 9.09 0.12 8.41
C SER A 94 8.77 -0.78 7.20
N THR A 95 9.51 -0.60 6.09
CA THR A 95 9.35 -1.38 4.85
C THR A 95 9.83 -2.81 5.06
N VAL A 96 10.96 -2.99 5.77
CA VAL A 96 11.51 -4.31 6.13
C VAL A 96 10.57 -5.04 7.09
N ARG A 97 10.03 -4.34 8.10
CA ARG A 97 9.04 -4.91 9.03
C ARG A 97 7.80 -5.43 8.28
N GLN A 98 7.25 -4.65 7.37
CA GLN A 98 6.11 -5.07 6.55
C GLN A 98 6.46 -6.27 5.66
N ALA A 99 7.66 -6.29 5.07
CA ALA A 99 8.12 -7.42 4.27
C ALA A 99 8.17 -8.71 5.10
N ARG A 100 8.68 -8.65 6.32
CA ARG A 100 8.71 -9.80 7.25
C ARG A 100 7.32 -10.34 7.54
N VAL A 101 6.35 -9.47 7.85
CA VAL A 101 4.95 -9.87 8.07
C VAL A 101 4.37 -10.57 6.84
N HIS A 102 4.59 -10.01 5.63
CA HIS A 102 4.11 -10.63 4.39
C HIS A 102 4.78 -11.98 4.13
N ILE A 103 6.08 -12.12 4.41
CA ILE A 103 6.83 -13.36 4.21
C ILE A 103 6.32 -14.47 5.13
N VAL A 104 5.92 -14.17 6.36
CA VAL A 104 5.30 -15.18 7.25
C VAL A 104 4.08 -15.80 6.55
N GLN A 105 3.17 -15.00 6.02
CA GLN A 105 1.99 -15.49 5.31
C GLN A 105 2.34 -16.26 4.02
N ILE A 106 3.36 -15.83 3.29
CA ILE A 106 3.84 -16.49 2.07
C ILE A 106 4.44 -17.86 2.42
N ARG A 107 5.20 -17.97 3.52
CA ARG A 107 5.84 -19.21 3.96
C ARG A 107 4.86 -20.29 4.40
N VAL A 108 3.72 -19.93 4.95
CA VAL A 108 2.67 -20.89 5.33
C VAL A 108 2.27 -21.76 4.12
N GLU A 109 2.12 -21.16 2.95
CA GLU A 109 1.70 -21.88 1.73
C GLU A 109 2.88 -22.42 0.90
N PHE A 110 3.91 -21.60 0.72
CA PHE A 110 4.96 -21.86 -0.28
C PHE A 110 6.33 -22.19 0.30
N GLY A 111 6.53 -22.04 1.61
CA GLY A 111 7.86 -22.08 2.24
C GLY A 111 8.64 -23.38 1.96
N GLY A 112 7.98 -24.53 1.99
CA GLY A 112 8.58 -25.84 1.69
C GLY A 112 8.66 -26.19 0.21
N MET A 113 8.04 -25.39 -0.68
CA MET A 113 8.05 -25.67 -2.11
C MET A 113 9.35 -25.21 -2.75
N ARG A 114 9.88 -26.01 -3.69
CA ARG A 114 10.99 -25.54 -4.54
C ARG A 114 10.52 -24.39 -5.42
N LEU A 115 11.32 -23.34 -5.54
CA LEU A 115 10.99 -22.18 -6.39
C LEU A 115 10.58 -22.58 -7.81
N SER A 116 11.28 -23.54 -8.40
CA SER A 116 11.02 -24.05 -9.76
C SER A 116 9.69 -24.79 -9.92
N THR A 117 9.05 -25.20 -8.81
CA THR A 117 7.77 -25.95 -8.84
C THR A 117 6.56 -25.08 -8.57
N VAL A 118 6.75 -23.82 -8.15
CA VAL A 118 5.65 -22.87 -7.94
C VAL A 118 5.07 -22.47 -9.29
N ARG A 119 3.77 -22.72 -9.47
CA ARG A 119 3.04 -22.47 -10.72
C ARG A 119 2.08 -21.27 -10.57
N PRO A 120 1.70 -20.61 -11.67
CA PRO A 120 0.68 -19.56 -11.65
C PRO A 120 -0.66 -19.99 -11.05
N SER A 121 -1.04 -21.28 -11.23
CA SER A 121 -2.24 -21.86 -10.63
C SER A 121 -2.17 -21.92 -9.10
N HIS A 122 -1.01 -22.25 -8.53
CA HIS A 122 -0.80 -22.23 -7.07
C HIS A 122 -0.99 -20.82 -6.52
N VAL A 123 -0.42 -19.80 -7.18
CA VAL A 123 -0.56 -18.38 -6.78
C VAL A 123 -2.02 -17.94 -6.81
N LYS A 124 -2.77 -18.26 -7.88
CA LYS A 124 -4.19 -17.96 -7.97
C LYS A 124 -5.00 -18.65 -6.88
N GLY A 125 -4.76 -19.96 -6.68
CA GLY A 125 -5.42 -20.75 -5.64
C GLY A 125 -5.18 -20.18 -4.25
N TRP A 126 -3.93 -19.80 -3.95
CA TRP A 126 -3.58 -19.15 -2.68
C TRP A 126 -4.31 -17.83 -2.46
N CYS A 127 -4.34 -16.92 -3.44
CA CYS A 127 -5.09 -15.67 -3.33
C CYS A 127 -6.58 -15.91 -3.09
N ALA A 128 -7.19 -16.90 -3.77
CA ALA A 128 -8.59 -17.26 -3.56
C ALA A 128 -8.84 -17.83 -2.16
N LYS A 129 -7.94 -18.69 -1.67
CA LYS A 129 -7.98 -19.29 -0.33
C LYS A 129 -7.91 -18.20 0.74
N LEU A 130 -6.96 -17.26 0.65
CA LEU A 130 -6.81 -16.16 1.61
C LEU A 130 -8.06 -15.28 1.70
N ARG A 131 -8.77 -15.08 0.59
CA ARG A 131 -10.02 -14.30 0.55
C ARG A 131 -11.22 -15.05 1.13
N ARG A 132 -11.24 -16.37 1.06
CA ARG A 132 -12.35 -17.20 1.51
C ARG A 132 -12.16 -17.70 2.94
N GLU A 133 -10.97 -18.16 3.25
CA GLU A 133 -10.65 -18.88 4.48
C GLU A 133 -9.74 -18.08 5.42
N GLY A 134 -9.10 -17.02 4.90
CA GLY A 134 -8.17 -16.21 5.66
C GLY A 134 -6.73 -16.71 5.63
N GLY A 135 -5.91 -16.08 6.48
CA GLY A 135 -4.52 -16.47 6.73
C GLY A 135 -4.41 -17.46 7.88
N GLU A 136 -3.32 -17.34 8.63
CA GLU A 136 -3.01 -18.19 9.78
C GLU A 136 -4.10 -18.15 10.87
N ASP A 137 -4.77 -17.00 11.03
CA ASP A 137 -5.83 -16.77 12.04
C ASP A 137 -7.22 -17.28 11.58
N GLY A 138 -7.36 -17.81 10.37
CA GLY A 138 -8.63 -18.35 9.85
C GLY A 138 -9.69 -17.32 9.45
N GLU A 139 -9.41 -16.01 9.57
CA GLU A 139 -10.35 -14.95 9.18
C GLU A 139 -10.09 -14.48 7.73
N PRO A 140 -11.15 -14.33 6.90
CA PRO A 140 -11.02 -13.86 5.52
C PRO A 140 -10.26 -12.54 5.41
N LEU A 141 -9.24 -12.51 4.56
CA LEU A 141 -8.43 -11.31 4.38
C LEU A 141 -9.06 -10.35 3.37
N SER A 142 -8.88 -9.03 3.60
CA SER A 142 -9.37 -8.00 2.69
C SER A 142 -8.71 -8.12 1.30
N ALA A 143 -9.44 -7.71 0.24
CA ALA A 143 -8.92 -7.74 -1.14
C ALA A 143 -7.60 -6.96 -1.29
N SER A 144 -7.50 -5.80 -0.65
CA SER A 144 -6.29 -4.97 -0.68
C SER A 144 -5.10 -5.63 0.02
N TYR A 145 -5.33 -6.35 1.12
CA TYR A 145 -4.24 -7.05 1.80
C TYR A 145 -3.75 -8.27 1.01
N VAL A 146 -4.68 -9.06 0.42
CA VAL A 146 -4.31 -10.17 -0.48
C VAL A 146 -3.56 -9.65 -1.71
N TYR A 147 -3.97 -8.50 -2.26
CA TYR A 147 -3.24 -7.82 -3.33
C TYR A 147 -1.81 -7.42 -2.89
N ALA A 148 -1.65 -6.88 -1.68
CA ALA A 148 -0.33 -6.53 -1.15
C ALA A 148 0.56 -7.76 -0.93
N LEU A 149 0.00 -8.88 -0.46
CA LEU A 149 0.71 -10.17 -0.33
C LEU A 149 1.13 -10.73 -1.69
N HIS A 150 0.23 -10.70 -2.70
CA HIS A 150 0.56 -11.09 -4.07
C HIS A 150 1.72 -10.25 -4.63
N ASN A 151 1.67 -8.92 -4.46
CA ASN A 151 2.73 -8.04 -4.95
C ASN A 151 4.07 -8.31 -4.25
N ARG A 152 4.06 -8.66 -2.97
CA ARG A 152 5.26 -9.06 -2.24
C ARG A 152 5.84 -10.36 -2.81
N LEU A 153 5.00 -11.37 -3.01
CA LEU A 153 5.42 -12.63 -3.65
C LEU A 153 5.96 -12.36 -5.07
N ALA A 154 5.29 -11.52 -5.84
CA ALA A 154 5.72 -11.15 -7.19
C ALA A 154 7.11 -10.49 -7.19
N GLN A 155 7.39 -9.60 -6.22
CA GLN A 155 8.70 -9.00 -6.05
C GLN A 155 9.78 -10.05 -5.73
N ILE A 156 9.53 -10.91 -4.75
CA ILE A 156 10.46 -11.99 -4.35
C ILE A 156 10.77 -12.91 -5.52
N MET A 157 9.74 -13.28 -6.31
CA MET A 157 9.91 -14.14 -7.49
C MET A 157 10.58 -13.43 -8.66
N ALA A 158 10.38 -12.13 -8.83
CA ALA A 158 11.07 -11.34 -9.85
C ALA A 158 12.57 -11.24 -9.54
N ASP A 159 12.92 -11.04 -8.28
CA ASP A 159 14.31 -10.99 -7.83
C ASP A 159 14.98 -12.38 -7.99
N ALA A 160 14.24 -13.48 -7.77
CA ALA A 160 14.72 -14.85 -8.05
C ALA A 160 14.98 -15.09 -9.56
N VAL A 161 14.21 -14.46 -10.44
CA VAL A 161 14.48 -14.47 -11.89
C VAL A 161 15.72 -13.66 -12.20
N HIS A 162 15.86 -12.47 -11.61
CA HIS A 162 17.04 -11.60 -11.81
C HIS A 162 18.34 -12.29 -11.38
N ASP A 163 18.31 -13.03 -10.27
CA ASP A 163 19.44 -13.82 -9.77
C ASP A 163 19.66 -15.16 -10.52
N GLY A 164 18.86 -15.46 -11.55
CA GLY A 164 18.98 -16.68 -12.33
C GLY A 164 18.59 -17.97 -11.58
N ILE A 165 17.84 -17.87 -10.47
CA ILE A 165 17.39 -19.00 -9.66
C ILE A 165 16.24 -19.74 -10.33
N ILE A 166 15.34 -18.99 -10.98
CA ILE A 166 14.25 -19.50 -11.81
C ILE A 166 14.22 -18.76 -13.14
N PRO A 167 13.83 -19.44 -14.24
CA PRO A 167 13.83 -18.83 -15.57
C PRO A 167 12.66 -17.86 -15.79
N ARG A 168 11.60 -17.98 -14.99
CA ARG A 168 10.36 -17.20 -15.14
C ARG A 168 9.59 -17.10 -13.84
N SER A 169 9.04 -15.92 -13.55
CA SER A 169 8.17 -15.70 -12.39
C SER A 169 6.79 -16.35 -12.61
N PRO A 170 6.25 -17.08 -11.60
CA PRO A 170 4.88 -17.56 -11.61
C PRO A 170 3.85 -16.46 -11.38
N CYS A 171 4.29 -15.29 -10.91
CA CYS A 171 3.45 -14.11 -10.64
C CYS A 171 3.38 -13.22 -11.88
N SER A 172 2.18 -12.78 -12.22
CA SER A 172 1.92 -11.87 -13.34
C SER A 172 0.63 -11.09 -13.11
N ARG A 173 0.30 -10.15 -14.01
CA ARG A 173 -1.00 -9.48 -14.00
C ARG A 173 -2.19 -10.45 -14.03
N ARG A 174 -2.02 -11.62 -14.69
CA ARG A 174 -3.08 -12.66 -14.75
C ARG A 174 -3.26 -13.43 -13.45
N THR A 175 -2.31 -13.39 -12.54
CA THR A 175 -2.39 -14.03 -11.21
C THR A 175 -2.77 -13.04 -10.12
N SER A 176 -2.74 -11.74 -10.40
CA SER A 176 -3.09 -10.69 -9.46
C SER A 176 -4.59 -10.72 -9.13
N PRO A 177 -4.97 -10.70 -7.84
CA PRO A 177 -6.37 -10.69 -7.43
C PRO A 177 -7.06 -9.33 -7.63
N GLY A 178 -6.32 -8.29 -8.03
CA GLY A 178 -6.78 -6.89 -7.98
C GLY A 178 -6.82 -6.33 -6.56
N ALA A 179 -6.70 -5.01 -6.45
CA ALA A 179 -6.69 -4.32 -5.15
C ALA A 179 -8.08 -4.22 -4.49
N GLY A 180 -9.16 -4.47 -5.26
CA GLY A 180 -10.52 -4.12 -4.87
C GLY A 180 -10.77 -2.61 -4.93
N GLU A 181 -12.02 -2.22 -5.05
CA GLU A 181 -12.40 -0.82 -4.90
C GLU A 181 -12.51 -0.47 -3.42
N GLN A 182 -11.74 0.50 -2.97
CA GLN A 182 -11.88 1.08 -1.64
C GLN A 182 -12.31 2.53 -1.81
N ARG A 183 -13.55 2.83 -1.44
CA ARG A 183 -13.99 4.21 -1.30
C ARG A 183 -13.71 4.65 0.14
N PRO A 184 -12.88 5.68 0.36
CA PRO A 184 -12.61 6.17 1.69
C PRO A 184 -13.90 6.70 2.32
N TYR A 185 -14.06 6.46 3.62
CA TYR A 185 -15.12 7.10 4.38
C TYR A 185 -14.86 8.60 4.49
N VAL A 186 -15.85 9.42 4.20
CA VAL A 186 -15.81 10.87 4.37
C VAL A 186 -16.72 11.23 5.53
N ALA A 187 -16.13 11.72 6.63
CA ALA A 187 -16.88 12.20 7.78
C ALA A 187 -17.63 13.52 7.47
N THR A 188 -18.71 13.79 8.18
CA THR A 188 -19.32 15.13 8.16
C THR A 188 -18.60 16.08 9.11
N THR A 189 -18.84 17.39 8.95
CA THR A 189 -18.25 18.43 9.81
C THR A 189 -18.66 18.23 11.28
N GLU A 190 -19.89 17.86 11.53
CA GLU A 190 -20.43 17.57 12.87
C GLU A 190 -19.72 16.38 13.50
N GLN A 191 -19.47 15.34 12.72
CA GLN A 191 -18.71 14.16 13.19
C GLN A 191 -17.27 14.51 13.55
N VAL A 192 -16.61 15.38 12.76
CA VAL A 192 -15.25 15.84 13.05
C VAL A 192 -15.20 16.66 14.34
N TRP A 193 -16.15 17.58 14.54
CA TRP A 193 -16.19 18.37 15.78
C TRP A 193 -16.56 17.53 16.99
N ALA A 194 -17.51 16.61 16.87
CA ALA A 194 -17.83 15.68 17.95
C ALA A 194 -16.61 14.78 18.31
N LEU A 195 -15.84 14.37 17.31
CA LEU A 195 -14.59 13.65 17.56
C LEU A 195 -13.56 14.52 18.29
N TYR A 196 -13.40 15.78 17.88
CA TYR A 196 -12.54 16.77 18.55
C TYR A 196 -12.91 16.94 20.02
N ASP A 197 -14.20 17.10 20.32
CA ASP A 197 -14.71 17.25 21.68
C ASP A 197 -14.54 15.99 22.52
N ALA A 198 -14.63 14.81 21.91
CA ALA A 198 -14.44 13.52 22.57
C ALA A 198 -12.95 13.20 22.86
N MET A 199 -12.01 13.88 22.20
CA MET A 199 -10.57 13.68 22.42
C MET A 199 -10.13 14.21 23.78
N PRO A 200 -9.09 13.61 24.41
CA PRO A 200 -8.39 14.23 25.52
C PRO A 200 -7.87 15.61 25.08
N GLU A 201 -8.01 16.64 25.91
CA GLU A 201 -7.69 18.04 25.58
C GLU A 201 -6.27 18.18 24.98
N ARG A 202 -5.29 17.54 25.60
CA ARG A 202 -3.89 17.51 25.15
C ARG A 202 -3.71 16.93 23.73
N MET A 203 -4.68 16.16 23.21
CA MET A 203 -4.61 15.53 21.89
C MET A 203 -5.59 16.14 20.88
N ARG A 204 -6.41 17.14 21.27
CA ARG A 204 -7.39 17.77 20.38
C ARG A 204 -6.76 18.40 19.15
N ALA A 205 -5.59 19.01 19.29
CA ALA A 205 -4.86 19.60 18.17
C ALA A 205 -4.55 18.59 17.04
N ALA A 206 -4.45 17.28 17.35
CA ALA A 206 -4.28 16.24 16.33
C ALA A 206 -5.45 16.21 15.35
N ILE A 207 -6.69 16.41 15.83
CA ILE A 207 -7.87 16.44 14.96
C ILE A 207 -7.80 17.63 14.02
N LEU A 208 -7.38 18.80 14.51
CA LEU A 208 -7.19 20.00 13.67
C LEU A 208 -6.14 19.75 12.58
N LEU A 209 -4.99 19.17 12.94
CA LEU A 209 -3.93 18.84 12.00
C LEU A 209 -4.36 17.84 10.93
N GLY A 210 -5.18 16.85 11.29
CA GLY A 210 -5.71 15.86 10.35
C GLY A 210 -6.80 16.43 9.44
N ALA A 211 -7.81 17.06 10.03
CA ALA A 211 -9.04 17.48 9.36
C ALA A 211 -8.94 18.80 8.60
N PHE A 212 -8.00 19.70 8.96
CA PHE A 212 -7.92 21.05 8.37
C PHE A 212 -6.53 21.39 7.80
N ALA A 213 -5.52 20.55 8.05
CA ALA A 213 -4.20 20.64 7.41
C ALA A 213 -3.82 19.37 6.66
N GLY A 214 -4.61 18.31 6.77
CA GLY A 214 -4.42 17.06 6.06
C GLY A 214 -3.11 16.34 6.40
N LEU A 215 -2.54 16.50 7.61
CA LEU A 215 -1.33 15.82 8.03
C LEU A 215 -1.59 14.32 8.19
N ARG A 216 -0.62 13.50 7.76
CA ARG A 216 -0.65 12.06 8.07
C ARG A 216 -0.40 11.83 9.55
N LEU A 217 -0.85 10.70 10.09
CA LEU A 217 -0.69 10.34 11.50
C LEU A 217 0.75 10.53 12.00
N ALA A 218 1.74 9.99 11.30
CA ALA A 218 3.14 10.11 11.68
C ALA A 218 3.68 11.55 11.54
N GLU A 219 3.18 12.30 10.55
CA GLU A 219 3.51 13.73 10.37
C GLU A 219 2.94 14.56 11.52
N ALA A 220 1.70 14.33 11.92
CA ALA A 220 1.10 15.03 13.05
C ALA A 220 1.83 14.77 14.36
N CYS A 221 2.18 13.50 14.63
CA CYS A 221 2.95 13.12 15.83
C CYS A 221 4.40 13.63 15.81
N GLY A 222 4.98 13.82 14.63
CA GLY A 222 6.36 14.31 14.47
C GLY A 222 6.48 15.81 14.25
N HIS A 223 5.34 16.54 14.17
CA HIS A 223 5.36 17.96 13.87
C HIS A 223 5.90 18.78 15.03
N ARG A 224 6.93 19.59 14.76
CA ARG A 224 7.55 20.45 15.77
C ARG A 224 6.82 21.77 15.90
N THR A 225 6.81 22.31 17.11
CA THR A 225 6.18 23.61 17.38
C THR A 225 6.85 24.74 16.57
N GLU A 226 8.18 24.73 16.43
CA GLU A 226 8.94 25.69 15.63
C GLU A 226 8.60 25.68 14.13
N ASP A 227 8.09 24.57 13.62
CA ASP A 227 7.70 24.41 12.22
C ASP A 227 6.30 24.99 11.91
N THR A 228 5.64 25.61 12.91
CA THR A 228 4.37 26.32 12.76
C THR A 228 4.57 27.81 12.88
N ASP A 229 4.28 28.53 11.81
CA ASP A 229 4.20 29.99 11.81
C ASP A 229 2.78 30.42 12.19
N PHE A 230 2.56 30.63 13.48
CA PHE A 230 1.24 30.97 14.02
C PHE A 230 0.74 32.35 13.54
N MET A 231 1.64 33.30 13.25
CA MET A 231 1.29 34.63 12.79
C MET A 231 0.81 34.64 11.33
N ARG A 232 1.50 33.87 10.47
CA ARG A 232 1.14 33.73 9.05
C ARG A 232 0.17 32.61 8.78
N GLY A 233 -0.14 31.78 9.77
CA GLY A 233 -0.99 30.59 9.59
C GLY A 233 -0.38 29.57 8.63
N VAL A 234 0.89 29.18 8.82
CA VAL A 234 1.57 28.24 7.94
C VAL A 234 2.18 27.08 8.74
N ILE A 235 1.81 25.88 8.39
CA ILE A 235 2.40 24.65 8.91
C ILE A 235 3.43 24.16 7.90
N ARG A 236 4.67 23.87 8.34
CA ARG A 236 5.78 23.35 7.52
C ARG A 236 6.17 21.95 7.98
N PRO A 237 5.54 20.88 7.47
CA PRO A 237 5.88 19.53 7.85
C PRO A 237 7.33 19.21 7.43
N ARG A 238 8.19 18.84 8.39
CA ARG A 238 9.59 18.45 8.14
C ARG A 238 9.87 17.04 8.64
N TYR A 239 9.24 16.68 9.76
CA TYR A 239 9.48 15.45 10.49
C TYR A 239 8.24 14.58 10.56
N GLN A 240 8.45 13.30 10.77
CA GLN A 240 7.45 12.30 11.11
C GLN A 240 7.89 11.52 12.34
N TYR A 241 6.95 10.96 13.11
CA TYR A 241 7.28 10.08 14.22
C TYR A 241 8.10 8.85 13.73
N PRO A 242 9.19 8.45 14.42
CA PRO A 242 9.70 8.91 15.73
C PRO A 242 10.77 10.01 15.69
N ALA A 243 10.75 10.99 14.86
CA ALA A 243 11.69 12.08 14.61
C ALA A 243 12.55 11.85 13.34
N GLU A 244 11.98 11.14 12.36
CA GLU A 244 12.61 10.97 11.04
C GLU A 244 12.20 12.13 10.11
N GLU A 245 13.14 12.63 9.32
CA GLU A 245 12.81 13.58 8.27
C GLU A 245 11.89 12.99 7.19
N LEU A 246 11.01 13.85 6.64
CA LEU A 246 10.14 13.49 5.52
C LEU A 246 10.97 13.21 4.25
N LYS A 247 10.52 12.23 3.47
CA LYS A 247 11.30 11.63 2.36
C LYS A 247 11.43 12.49 1.11
N THR A 248 10.39 13.26 0.82
CA THR A 248 10.23 13.92 -0.48
C THR A 248 9.92 15.38 -0.30
N ASP A 249 10.32 16.22 -1.24
CA ASP A 249 10.02 17.65 -1.24
C ASP A 249 8.51 17.91 -1.24
N TYR A 250 7.72 17.08 -1.94
CA TYR A 250 6.26 17.15 -1.90
C TYR A 250 5.70 16.98 -0.48
N SER A 251 6.29 16.09 0.32
CA SER A 251 5.87 15.88 1.71
C SER A 251 6.19 17.09 2.61
N LYS A 252 7.19 17.88 2.25
CA LYS A 252 7.63 19.09 2.97
C LYS A 252 6.91 20.36 2.51
N THR A 253 6.01 20.28 1.53
CA THR A 253 5.24 21.44 1.04
C THR A 253 4.47 22.11 2.19
N PRO A 254 4.62 23.43 2.40
CA PRO A 254 3.90 24.16 3.43
C PRO A 254 2.38 24.12 3.23
N VAL A 255 1.65 24.04 4.34
CA VAL A 255 0.19 24.05 4.36
C VAL A 255 -0.29 25.33 5.01
N PRO A 256 -0.95 26.23 4.27
CA PRO A 256 -1.61 27.38 4.87
C PRO A 256 -2.86 26.93 5.63
N VAL A 257 -3.07 27.51 6.79
CA VAL A 257 -4.24 27.29 7.64
C VAL A 257 -4.89 28.64 8.00
N GLY A 258 -6.19 28.62 8.23
CA GLY A 258 -6.92 29.84 8.58
C GLY A 258 -6.49 30.39 9.95
N ALA A 259 -6.67 31.71 10.15
CA ALA A 259 -6.31 32.39 11.39
C ALA A 259 -6.93 31.77 12.64
N GLY A 260 -8.19 31.32 12.58
CA GLY A 260 -8.85 30.63 13.68
C GLY A 260 -8.16 29.35 14.09
N MET A 261 -7.70 28.52 13.12
CA MET A 261 -6.93 27.32 13.42
C MET A 261 -5.55 27.65 14.00
N ALA A 262 -4.86 28.65 13.45
CA ALA A 262 -3.56 29.11 13.96
C ALA A 262 -3.66 29.54 15.43
N LEU A 263 -4.73 30.30 15.78
CA LEU A 263 -5.01 30.72 17.15
C LEU A 263 -5.26 29.52 18.09
N GLN A 264 -6.03 28.52 17.67
CA GLN A 264 -6.27 27.30 18.46
C GLN A 264 -4.98 26.50 18.69
N LEU A 265 -4.13 26.39 17.67
CA LEU A 265 -2.83 25.72 17.81
C LEU A 265 -1.89 26.51 18.72
N ALA A 266 -1.87 27.84 18.64
CA ALA A 266 -1.10 28.71 19.54
C ALA A 266 -1.55 28.56 21.01
N ALA A 267 -2.87 28.55 21.25
CA ALA A 267 -3.45 28.31 22.57
C ALA A 267 -3.07 26.92 23.11
N HIS A 268 -3.09 25.90 22.25
CA HIS A 268 -2.67 24.54 22.58
C HIS A 268 -1.20 24.50 23.04
N VAL A 269 -0.28 25.08 22.27
CA VAL A 269 1.15 25.13 22.61
C VAL A 269 1.40 25.91 23.89
N LYS A 270 0.66 27.02 24.12
CA LYS A 270 0.74 27.78 25.38
C LYS A 270 0.34 26.93 26.58
N GLN A 271 -0.69 26.08 26.43
CA GLN A 271 -1.19 25.23 27.50
C GLN A 271 -0.27 24.02 27.74
N TRP A 272 0.30 23.45 26.67
CA TRP A 272 1.22 22.30 26.73
C TRP A 272 2.51 22.56 25.95
N PRO A 273 3.42 23.37 26.52
CA PRO A 273 4.67 23.73 25.86
C PRO A 273 5.57 22.49 25.69
N SER A 274 6.04 22.27 24.47
CA SER A 274 6.94 21.15 24.13
C SER A 274 7.62 21.41 22.78
N GLU A 275 8.69 20.66 22.50
CA GLU A 275 9.37 20.64 21.20
C GLU A 275 8.41 20.20 20.08
N THR A 276 7.59 19.19 20.33
CA THR A 276 6.57 18.72 19.39
C THR A 276 5.20 19.29 19.74
N LEU A 277 4.42 19.65 18.73
CA LEU A 277 3.09 20.24 18.92
C LEU A 277 2.13 19.29 19.66
N LEU A 278 2.28 17.98 19.48
CA LEU A 278 1.50 16.96 20.18
C LEU A 278 2.36 16.22 21.20
N THR A 279 1.88 16.13 22.42
CA THR A 279 2.58 15.48 23.51
C THR A 279 1.80 14.34 24.15
N GLY A 280 2.52 13.35 24.66
CA GLY A 280 1.98 12.31 25.53
C GLY A 280 1.65 12.83 26.93
N ILE A 281 1.10 11.98 27.80
CA ILE A 281 0.79 12.31 29.21
C ILE A 281 2.07 12.61 29.98
N ASP A 282 3.16 11.99 29.61
CA ASP A 282 4.51 12.16 30.17
C ASP A 282 5.23 13.45 29.71
N GLY A 283 4.59 14.23 28.81
CA GLY A 283 5.19 15.42 28.21
C GLY A 283 6.14 15.13 27.04
N GLY A 284 6.45 13.86 26.76
CA GLY A 284 7.26 13.46 25.62
C GLY A 284 6.47 13.47 24.30
N GLN A 285 7.18 13.19 23.20
CA GLN A 285 6.58 13.10 21.86
C GLN A 285 5.44 12.07 21.83
N LEU A 286 4.28 12.45 21.31
CA LEU A 286 3.13 11.55 21.17
C LEU A 286 3.41 10.47 20.13
N SER A 287 3.31 9.19 20.51
CA SER A 287 3.49 8.09 19.57
C SER A 287 2.25 7.91 18.66
N THR A 288 2.48 7.40 17.44
CA THR A 288 1.41 7.09 16.48
C THR A 288 0.41 6.08 17.06
N TRP A 289 0.90 5.11 17.82
CA TRP A 289 0.06 4.11 18.47
C TRP A 289 -0.85 4.72 19.55
N ALA A 290 -0.30 5.63 20.38
CA ALA A 290 -1.06 6.31 21.42
C ALA A 290 -2.15 7.20 20.82
N LEU A 291 -1.83 7.94 19.74
CA LEU A 291 -2.82 8.76 19.04
C LEU A 291 -3.93 7.92 18.40
N GLU A 292 -3.60 6.83 17.70
CA GLU A 292 -4.61 5.93 17.12
C GLU A 292 -5.51 5.30 18.20
N ARG A 293 -4.94 4.94 19.35
CA ARG A 293 -5.71 4.43 20.48
C ARG A 293 -6.65 5.50 21.03
N ALA A 294 -6.20 6.75 21.16
CA ALA A 294 -7.02 7.87 21.62
C ALA A 294 -8.16 8.17 20.63
N VAL A 295 -7.90 8.20 19.32
CA VAL A 295 -8.92 8.37 18.28
C VAL A 295 -9.95 7.25 18.34
N ARG A 296 -9.52 6.00 18.52
CA ARG A 296 -10.44 4.86 18.65
C ARG A 296 -11.33 4.99 19.90
N ALA A 297 -10.77 5.42 21.01
CA ALA A 297 -11.53 5.64 22.25
C ALA A 297 -12.49 6.83 22.12
N ALA A 298 -12.07 7.93 21.49
CA ALA A 298 -12.91 9.10 21.23
C ALA A 298 -14.07 8.75 20.27
N ARG A 299 -13.77 8.04 19.17
CA ARG A 299 -14.78 7.54 18.22
C ARG A 299 -15.93 6.77 18.92
N ALA A 300 -15.60 5.92 19.88
CA ALA A 300 -16.61 5.15 20.60
C ALA A 300 -17.58 6.04 21.42
N LYS A 301 -17.16 7.26 21.75
CA LYS A 301 -17.97 8.26 22.47
C LYS A 301 -18.83 9.11 21.53
N VAL A 302 -18.49 9.19 20.24
CA VAL A 302 -19.29 9.92 19.25
C VAL A 302 -20.53 9.09 18.91
N ARG A 303 -21.71 9.65 19.18
CA ARG A 303 -22.98 8.95 19.00
C ARG A 303 -23.92 9.77 18.15
N LYS A 304 -24.81 9.11 17.44
CA LYS A 304 -25.87 9.70 16.64
C LYS A 304 -27.22 9.36 17.23
N CYS A 305 -28.06 10.34 17.39
CA CYS A 305 -29.43 10.15 17.88
C CYS A 305 -30.27 9.40 16.84
N VAL A 306 -30.87 8.30 17.25
CA VAL A 306 -31.73 7.50 16.35
C VAL A 306 -32.98 8.28 15.91
N LYS A 307 -33.48 9.23 16.73
CA LYS A 307 -34.70 9.99 16.47
C LYS A 307 -34.53 11.16 15.51
N CYS A 308 -33.46 11.98 15.69
CA CYS A 308 -33.29 13.23 14.91
C CYS A 308 -31.97 13.25 14.10
N GLY A 309 -31.10 12.26 14.24
CA GLY A 309 -29.82 12.21 13.54
C GLY A 309 -28.72 13.07 14.13
N GLU A 310 -28.94 13.83 15.21
CA GLU A 310 -27.94 14.67 15.85
C GLU A 310 -26.69 13.92 16.27
N ILE A 311 -25.54 14.47 15.95
CA ILE A 311 -24.23 13.90 16.29
C ILE A 311 -23.72 14.60 17.56
N GLN A 312 -23.40 13.85 18.59
CA GLN A 312 -22.92 14.39 19.87
C GLN A 312 -21.98 13.44 20.59
N VAL A 313 -21.25 13.97 21.57
CA VAL A 313 -20.43 13.18 22.47
C VAL A 313 -21.31 12.63 23.59
N LYS A 314 -21.26 11.31 23.83
CA LYS A 314 -21.94 10.67 24.94
C LYS A 314 -21.11 10.82 26.23
N PRO A 315 -21.56 11.60 27.20
CA PRO A 315 -20.77 11.89 28.40
C PRO A 315 -20.73 10.75 29.43
N GLY A 316 -21.62 9.77 29.33
CA GLY A 316 -21.78 8.71 30.32
C GLY A 316 -22.38 7.41 29.77
N ARG A 317 -22.97 6.61 30.66
CA ARG A 317 -23.58 5.32 30.27
C ARG A 317 -24.91 5.51 29.54
N THR A 318 -25.68 6.52 29.87
CA THR A 318 -27.00 6.80 29.29
C THR A 318 -26.84 7.88 28.22
N PHE A 319 -27.56 7.73 27.09
CA PHE A 319 -27.62 8.74 26.04
C PHE A 319 -28.90 9.57 26.25
N LYS A 320 -28.73 10.91 26.14
CA LYS A 320 -29.82 11.89 26.02
C LYS A 320 -29.44 12.83 24.90
N CYS A 321 -30.33 12.97 23.90
CA CYS A 321 -30.08 13.87 22.80
C CYS A 321 -30.15 15.32 23.28
N SER A 322 -29.23 16.18 22.79
CA SER A 322 -29.22 17.60 23.08
C SER A 322 -30.29 18.38 22.30
N ALA A 323 -30.69 17.86 21.12
CA ALA A 323 -31.60 18.52 20.21
C ALA A 323 -33.06 18.01 20.26
N CYS A 324 -33.32 16.83 20.85
CA CYS A 324 -34.67 16.27 20.94
C CYS A 324 -34.84 15.38 22.16
N PRO A 325 -36.07 14.97 22.55
CA PRO A 325 -36.30 14.09 23.68
C PRO A 325 -35.94 12.60 23.44
N GLY A 326 -35.07 12.32 22.42
CA GLY A 326 -34.62 10.98 22.11
C GLY A 326 -33.60 10.44 23.11
N THR A 327 -33.74 9.15 23.48
CA THR A 327 -32.80 8.46 24.36
C THR A 327 -32.06 7.28 23.71
N GLY A 328 -32.39 6.97 22.45
CA GLY A 328 -31.72 5.95 21.65
C GLY A 328 -30.55 6.51 20.85
N ASP A 329 -29.44 5.78 20.84
CA ASP A 329 -28.24 6.17 20.11
C ASP A 329 -27.64 5.03 19.30
N GLU A 330 -26.96 5.39 18.20
CA GLU A 330 -26.16 4.51 17.36
C GLU A 330 -24.74 5.08 17.20
N PRO A 331 -23.75 4.30 16.72
CA PRO A 331 -22.42 4.83 16.45
C PRO A 331 -22.48 6.04 15.50
N GLY A 332 -21.93 7.18 15.93
CA GLY A 332 -21.85 8.39 15.11
C GLY A 332 -20.72 8.34 14.06
N LEU A 333 -19.77 7.43 14.22
CA LEU A 333 -18.68 7.16 13.30
C LEU A 333 -18.56 5.64 13.07
N PRO A 334 -18.20 5.17 11.88
CA PRO A 334 -18.07 3.74 11.59
C PRO A 334 -16.95 3.09 12.42
N ALA A 335 -17.09 1.78 12.68
CA ALA A 335 -16.11 1.01 13.47
C ALA A 335 -14.69 1.04 12.89
N GLY A 336 -14.56 1.16 11.58
CA GLY A 336 -13.28 1.26 10.86
C GLY A 336 -12.66 2.64 10.80
N PHE A 337 -13.32 3.70 11.32
CA PHE A 337 -12.79 5.07 11.28
C PHE A 337 -11.46 5.20 12.02
N ARG A 338 -10.48 5.80 11.36
CA ARG A 338 -9.10 6.01 11.83
C ARG A 338 -8.68 7.47 11.65
N TYR A 339 -7.55 7.86 12.24
CA TYR A 339 -6.98 9.19 12.04
C TYR A 339 -6.85 9.59 10.56
N HIS A 340 -6.52 8.65 9.68
CA HIS A 340 -6.36 8.92 8.25
C HIS A 340 -7.65 9.41 7.57
N ASP A 341 -8.82 9.06 8.09
CA ASP A 341 -10.11 9.50 7.54
C ASP A 341 -10.35 11.00 7.73
N LEU A 342 -9.67 11.64 8.70
CA LEU A 342 -9.64 13.10 8.82
C LEU A 342 -9.00 13.78 7.61
N ARG A 343 -7.98 13.16 7.05
CA ARG A 343 -7.35 13.64 5.82
C ARG A 343 -8.26 13.43 4.60
N HIS A 344 -9.06 12.37 4.59
CA HIS A 344 -10.11 12.19 3.58
C HIS A 344 -11.19 13.27 3.69
N TYR A 345 -11.59 13.61 4.92
CA TYR A 345 -12.47 14.75 5.16
C TYR A 345 -11.87 16.06 4.62
N PHE A 346 -10.59 16.35 4.90
CA PHE A 346 -9.93 17.56 4.39
C PHE A 346 -9.95 17.64 2.86
N ALA A 347 -9.64 16.53 2.19
CA ALA A 347 -9.72 16.47 0.73
C ALA A 347 -11.14 16.75 0.22
N SER A 348 -12.14 16.10 0.82
CA SER A 348 -13.55 16.28 0.47
C SER A 348 -14.03 17.70 0.72
N LEU A 349 -13.62 18.31 1.84
CA LEU A 349 -13.93 19.71 2.17
C LEU A 349 -13.40 20.66 1.10
N LEU A 350 -12.17 20.48 0.64
CA LEU A 350 -11.58 21.30 -0.43
C LEU A 350 -12.33 21.12 -1.75
N ILE A 351 -12.63 19.88 -2.11
CA ILE A 351 -13.35 19.55 -3.37
C ILE A 351 -14.76 20.13 -3.36
N ALA A 352 -15.50 19.96 -2.27
CA ALA A 352 -16.85 20.48 -2.11
C ALA A 352 -16.91 22.04 -2.20
N ASN A 353 -15.79 22.71 -1.87
CA ASN A 353 -15.63 24.16 -2.00
C ASN A 353 -14.94 24.57 -3.31
N GLY A 354 -14.95 23.72 -4.34
CA GLY A 354 -14.54 24.07 -5.70
C GLY A 354 -13.03 24.03 -5.97
N ALA A 355 -12.23 23.49 -5.05
CA ALA A 355 -10.80 23.34 -5.29
C ALA A 355 -10.50 22.38 -6.46
N ASP A 356 -9.63 22.79 -7.37
CA ASP A 356 -9.18 21.93 -8.46
C ASP A 356 -8.24 20.81 -8.00
N VAL A 357 -8.02 19.83 -8.88
CA VAL A 357 -7.18 18.65 -8.60
C VAL A 357 -5.76 19.01 -8.17
N LYS A 358 -5.18 20.08 -8.75
CA LYS A 358 -3.81 20.51 -8.43
C LYS A 358 -3.72 21.15 -7.05
N VAL A 359 -4.73 21.94 -6.68
CA VAL A 359 -4.82 22.49 -5.32
C VAL A 359 -4.96 21.38 -4.30
N VAL A 360 -5.88 20.43 -4.49
CA VAL A 360 -6.07 19.30 -3.59
C VAL A 360 -4.79 18.43 -3.51
N GLN A 361 -4.15 18.13 -4.65
CA GLN A 361 -2.86 17.44 -4.69
C GLN A 361 -1.80 18.13 -3.84
N ALA A 362 -1.64 19.43 -4.02
CA ALA A 362 -0.64 20.23 -3.30
C ALA A 362 -0.94 20.25 -1.79
N ARG A 363 -2.18 20.52 -1.38
CA ARG A 363 -2.57 20.56 0.04
C ARG A 363 -2.45 19.20 0.72
N LEU A 364 -2.75 18.12 0.02
CA LEU A 364 -2.53 16.76 0.50
C LEU A 364 -1.06 16.32 0.36
N ARG A 365 -0.22 17.09 -0.29
CA ARG A 365 1.20 16.73 -0.51
C ARG A 365 1.35 15.34 -1.17
N HIS A 366 0.54 15.10 -2.22
CA HIS A 366 0.65 13.89 -3.04
C HIS A 366 1.70 14.11 -4.13
N GLY A 367 2.62 13.15 -4.28
CA GLY A 367 3.66 13.20 -5.32
C GLY A 367 3.11 13.08 -6.75
N SER A 368 1.85 12.63 -6.92
CA SER A 368 1.20 12.48 -8.21
C SER A 368 -0.28 12.87 -8.14
N ALA A 369 -0.76 13.58 -9.17
CA ALA A 369 -2.18 13.88 -9.35
C ALA A 369 -3.02 12.60 -9.51
N THR A 370 -2.44 11.55 -10.08
CA THR A 370 -3.09 10.24 -10.22
C THR A 370 -3.52 9.67 -8.86
N THR A 371 -2.72 9.87 -7.81
CA THR A 371 -3.11 9.44 -6.45
C THR A 371 -4.35 10.18 -5.96
N THR A 372 -4.44 11.48 -6.21
CA THR A 372 -5.61 12.31 -5.85
C THR A 372 -6.85 11.87 -6.64
N LEU A 373 -6.72 11.70 -7.95
CA LEU A 373 -7.81 11.30 -8.83
C LEU A 373 -8.32 9.89 -8.53
N ASN A 374 -7.42 8.91 -8.34
CA ASN A 374 -7.81 7.54 -8.02
C ASN A 374 -8.56 7.43 -6.68
N THR A 375 -8.25 8.34 -5.72
CA THR A 375 -8.87 8.31 -4.39
C THR A 375 -10.14 9.15 -4.32
N TYR A 376 -10.14 10.32 -4.95
CA TYR A 376 -11.17 11.34 -4.77
C TYR A 376 -11.86 11.78 -6.06
N GLY A 377 -11.50 11.20 -7.23
CA GLY A 377 -12.04 11.61 -8.53
C GLY A 377 -13.58 11.60 -8.58
N HIS A 378 -14.18 10.65 -7.88
CA HIS A 378 -15.65 10.51 -7.78
C HIS A 378 -16.33 11.60 -6.94
N LEU A 379 -15.58 12.45 -6.22
CA LEU A 379 -16.12 13.54 -5.41
C LEU A 379 -16.22 14.86 -6.18
N TRP A 380 -15.52 14.99 -7.33
CA TRP A 380 -15.71 16.14 -8.21
C TRP A 380 -17.09 16.02 -8.88
N PRO A 381 -17.91 17.09 -8.83
CA PRO A 381 -19.21 17.08 -9.49
C PRO A 381 -19.05 16.88 -11.00
N ASP A 382 -19.93 16.11 -11.57
CA ASP A 382 -20.04 16.02 -13.01
C ASP A 382 -20.48 17.39 -13.57
N LYS A 383 -19.73 17.90 -14.55
CA LYS A 383 -19.92 19.25 -15.08
C LYS A 383 -20.48 19.26 -16.51
N ASP A 384 -21.27 18.24 -16.89
CA ASP A 384 -21.84 18.17 -18.23
C ASP A 384 -22.64 19.40 -18.59
N GLU A 385 -23.52 19.89 -17.70
CA GLU A 385 -24.28 21.13 -17.91
C GLU A 385 -23.38 22.36 -18.06
N SER A 386 -22.31 22.44 -17.25
CA SER A 386 -21.36 23.57 -17.35
C SER A 386 -20.53 23.51 -18.63
N THR A 387 -20.21 22.31 -19.10
CA THR A 387 -19.48 22.09 -20.36
C THR A 387 -20.35 22.50 -21.56
N MET A 388 -21.62 22.10 -21.56
CA MET A 388 -22.58 22.50 -22.57
C MET A 388 -22.74 24.04 -22.58
N ALA A 389 -22.93 24.67 -21.42
CA ALA A 389 -23.08 26.13 -21.32
C ALA A 389 -21.84 26.89 -21.83
N ILE A 390 -20.63 26.38 -21.55
CA ILE A 390 -19.37 26.97 -22.06
C ILE A 390 -19.34 26.88 -23.58
N VAL A 391 -19.61 25.71 -24.15
CA VAL A 391 -19.64 25.51 -25.59
C VAL A 391 -20.70 26.41 -26.23
N ASP A 392 -21.93 26.42 -25.70
CA ASP A 392 -23.02 27.25 -26.18
C ASP A 392 -22.67 28.74 -26.10
N SER A 393 -21.98 29.20 -25.08
CA SER A 393 -21.56 30.61 -24.98
C SER A 393 -20.65 31.03 -26.14
N VAL A 394 -19.72 30.14 -26.54
CA VAL A 394 -18.82 30.37 -27.68
C VAL A 394 -19.60 30.40 -29.01
N PHE A 395 -20.56 29.46 -29.18
CA PHE A 395 -21.40 29.44 -30.35
C PHE A 395 -22.30 30.68 -30.44
N LYS A 396 -22.93 31.07 -29.33
CA LYS A 396 -23.76 32.29 -29.26
C LYS A 396 -22.94 33.53 -29.60
N ALA A 397 -21.73 33.69 -29.05
CA ALA A 397 -20.85 34.81 -29.37
C ALA A 397 -20.49 34.87 -30.87
N ARG A 398 -20.44 33.75 -31.57
CA ARG A 398 -20.11 33.69 -33.01
C ARG A 398 -21.31 33.86 -33.91
N PHE A 399 -22.44 33.30 -33.57
CA PHE A 399 -23.60 33.17 -34.48
C PHE A 399 -24.77 34.10 -34.11
N GLU A 400 -24.82 34.57 -32.85
CA GLU A 400 -25.79 35.55 -32.34
C GLU A 400 -25.14 36.93 -32.16
N GLY A 401 -24.23 37.33 -33.07
CA GLY A 401 -23.51 38.63 -32.98
C GLY A 401 -24.48 39.80 -32.74
N PRO A 402 -24.05 40.97 -32.28
CA PRO A 402 -24.90 42.08 -31.83
C PRO A 402 -26.01 42.33 -32.87
N ALA A 403 -27.26 42.22 -32.41
CA ALA A 403 -28.43 42.52 -33.26
C ALA A 403 -28.19 43.87 -33.93
N ASP A 404 -28.20 43.87 -35.23
CA ASP A 404 -28.01 45.06 -36.06
C ASP A 404 -29.08 46.12 -35.71
N SER A 405 -28.70 47.08 -34.84
CA SER A 405 -29.53 48.21 -34.47
C SER A 405 -29.66 49.25 -35.58
N SER A 406 -29.24 48.92 -36.81
CA SER A 406 -29.21 49.86 -37.95
C SER A 406 -30.37 49.70 -38.96
N ARG A 407 -31.47 49.01 -38.66
CA ARG A 407 -32.57 48.84 -39.57
C ARG A 407 -33.88 49.58 -39.18
N THR A 408 -33.77 50.75 -38.57
CA THR A 408 -34.94 51.65 -38.43
C THR A 408 -34.55 53.11 -38.58
N ALA A 409 -34.08 53.49 -39.79
CA ALA A 409 -34.09 54.86 -40.19
C ALA A 409 -34.08 54.95 -41.72
N GLY A 410 -35.26 54.99 -42.30
CA GLY A 410 -35.36 55.22 -43.74
C GLY A 410 -36.78 54.98 -44.31
N GLY A 411 -37.62 55.99 -44.25
CA GLY A 411 -38.75 55.97 -45.14
C GLY A 411 -39.94 56.77 -44.73
N ALA A 412 -39.96 58.02 -45.02
CA ALA A 412 -41.10 58.75 -45.52
C ALA A 412 -40.59 59.92 -46.31
N PRO A 413 -41.20 60.37 -47.35
CA PRO A 413 -42.43 61.15 -47.29
C PRO A 413 -43.66 60.50 -47.84
#